data_f3051415e9e29ee61551bc7ec5335f65
#
_entry.id   f3051415e9e29ee61551bc7ec5335f65
#
_cell.length_a   1.000
_cell.length_b   1.000
_cell.length_c   1.000
_cell.angle_alpha   90.00
_cell.angle_beta   90.00
_cell.angle_gamma   90.00
#
_symmetry.space_group_name_H-M   'P 1'
#
loop_
_entity.id
_entity.type
_entity.pdbx_description
1 polymer ?
#
loop_
_entity_poly.entity_id
_entity_poly.type
_entity_poly.pdbx_seq_one_letter_code
_entity_poly.pdbx_strand_id
1 'polypeptide(L)'
;MKRVIILGAAGQIAKLVEPMLLTQHDVRLTLFLRHPEKLTDSALDKKRIKIITGDCTHYTELVAALADQDIVYANLAGKDIETQAETVVKAMRAQGLRRLIWISTLGIYDEVPGEFGQWNRDMLGGYLEAYSAAAAIIEHSVLDYTLIRPAWLQDKDEVNYEITSKKEPFKGTEVSRKSVAALVASLVADPTAYVRQSIGIDKPGTTGARPLWYAK
;
A
#
# COMPACT_ATOMS: atom_id res chain seq x y z
N MET A 1 -2.82 -16.02 15.89
CA MET A 1 -1.68 -15.82 14.94
C MET A 1 -2.27 -15.26 13.67
N LYS A 2 -1.85 -14.08 13.24
CA LYS A 2 -2.33 -13.38 12.04
C LYS A 2 -1.55 -13.87 10.82
N ARG A 3 -2.24 -14.29 9.77
CA ARG A 3 -1.66 -14.69 8.48
C ARG A 3 -1.82 -13.53 7.51
N VAL A 4 -0.72 -12.91 7.15
CA VAL A 4 -0.67 -11.71 6.32
C VAL A 4 -0.05 -12.06 4.97
N ILE A 5 -0.79 -11.84 3.89
CA ILE A 5 -0.22 -11.93 2.55
C ILE A 5 0.17 -10.53 2.06
N ILE A 6 1.39 -10.43 1.52
CA ILE A 6 1.91 -9.21 0.89
C ILE A 6 1.88 -9.41 -0.62
N LEU A 7 0.99 -8.72 -1.30
CA LEU A 7 0.94 -8.68 -2.76
C LEU A 7 1.93 -7.63 -3.26
N GLY A 8 2.83 -7.99 -4.16
CA GLY A 8 3.93 -7.13 -4.60
C GLY A 8 5.07 -7.04 -3.58
N ALA A 9 5.44 -8.16 -2.96
CA ALA A 9 6.41 -8.25 -1.87
C ALA A 9 7.82 -7.73 -2.21
N ALA A 10 8.23 -7.69 -3.48
CA ALA A 10 9.51 -7.11 -3.89
C ALA A 10 9.54 -5.57 -3.92
N GLY A 11 8.41 -4.90 -3.66
CA GLY A 11 8.32 -3.44 -3.67
C GLY A 11 9.10 -2.79 -2.52
N GLN A 12 9.57 -1.56 -2.74
CA GLN A 12 10.45 -0.87 -1.77
C GLN A 12 9.80 -0.66 -0.40
N ILE A 13 8.50 -0.34 -0.35
CA ILE A 13 7.79 -0.22 0.94
C ILE A 13 7.59 -1.62 1.55
N ALA A 14 7.20 -2.62 0.74
CA ALA A 14 6.98 -3.98 1.23
C ALA A 14 8.23 -4.55 1.91
N LYS A 15 9.41 -4.35 1.34
CA LYS A 15 10.70 -4.78 1.93
C LYS A 15 10.99 -4.16 3.30
N LEU A 16 10.43 -2.98 3.58
CA LEU A 16 10.52 -2.33 4.91
C LEU A 16 9.42 -2.83 5.86
N VAL A 17 8.25 -3.18 5.32
CA VAL A 17 7.13 -3.73 6.10
C VAL A 17 7.45 -5.13 6.63
N GLU A 18 8.05 -6.00 5.82
CA GLU A 18 8.34 -7.39 6.15
C GLU A 18 9.08 -7.55 7.50
N PRO A 19 10.24 -6.93 7.74
CA PRO A 19 10.93 -7.03 9.02
C PRO A 19 10.12 -6.41 10.16
N MET A 20 9.37 -5.31 9.94
CA MET A 20 8.53 -4.71 10.97
C MET A 20 7.40 -5.66 11.40
N LEU A 21 6.78 -6.36 10.46
CA LEU A 21 5.76 -7.36 10.77
C LEU A 21 6.34 -8.57 11.52
N LEU A 22 7.56 -8.98 11.21
CA LEU A 22 8.21 -10.09 11.88
C LEU A 22 8.64 -9.79 13.33
N THR A 23 8.70 -8.52 13.74
CA THR A 23 8.83 -8.16 15.16
C THR A 23 7.56 -8.52 15.95
N GLN A 24 6.41 -8.62 15.29
CA GLN A 24 5.16 -9.08 15.89
C GLN A 24 5.18 -10.62 15.94
N HIS A 25 5.28 -11.19 17.14
CA HIS A 25 5.46 -12.64 17.32
C HIS A 25 4.28 -13.48 16.84
N ASP A 26 3.09 -12.88 16.72
CA ASP A 26 1.87 -13.51 16.29
C ASP A 26 1.58 -13.38 14.79
N VAL A 27 2.56 -12.96 13.97
CA VAL A 27 2.42 -12.78 12.52
C VAL A 27 3.17 -13.84 11.75
N ARG A 28 2.51 -14.39 10.72
CA ARG A 28 3.10 -15.17 9.63
C ARG A 28 2.89 -14.46 8.31
N LEU A 29 3.89 -14.50 7.44
CA LEU A 29 3.86 -13.82 6.15
C LEU A 29 3.77 -14.80 4.99
N THR A 30 2.96 -14.43 4.00
CA THR A 30 3.00 -14.99 2.65
C THR A 30 3.44 -13.88 1.70
N LEU A 31 4.55 -14.07 1.02
CA LEU A 31 5.09 -13.11 0.04
C LEU A 31 4.64 -13.55 -1.35
N PHE A 32 3.75 -12.76 -1.98
CA PHE A 32 3.24 -13.04 -3.31
C PHE A 32 3.83 -12.05 -4.32
N LEU A 33 4.52 -12.56 -5.33
CA LEU A 33 5.24 -11.73 -6.30
C LEU A 33 5.55 -12.51 -7.58
N ARG A 34 5.78 -11.80 -8.69
CA ARG A 34 6.12 -12.38 -9.99
C ARG A 34 7.58 -12.86 -10.09
N HIS A 35 8.48 -12.19 -9.38
CA HIS A 35 9.93 -12.31 -9.50
C HIS A 35 10.58 -12.55 -8.14
N PRO A 36 10.57 -13.79 -7.63
CA PRO A 36 11.11 -14.11 -6.30
C PRO A 36 12.63 -13.86 -6.18
N GLU A 37 13.37 -13.85 -7.29
CA GLU A 37 14.79 -13.51 -7.34
C GLU A 37 15.08 -12.03 -6.95
N LYS A 38 14.05 -11.18 -6.90
CA LYS A 38 14.16 -9.79 -6.42
C LYS A 38 14.06 -9.66 -4.89
N LEU A 39 13.70 -10.74 -4.20
CA LEU A 39 13.79 -10.77 -2.75
C LEU A 39 15.26 -10.86 -2.36
N THR A 40 15.73 -9.90 -1.59
CA THR A 40 17.07 -9.98 -1.01
C THR A 40 17.08 -11.05 0.07
N ASP A 41 18.11 -11.87 0.10
CA ASP A 41 18.29 -12.98 1.04
C ASP A 41 18.64 -12.47 2.46
N SER A 42 18.03 -11.37 2.86
CA SER A 42 18.20 -10.84 4.21
C SER A 42 17.47 -11.75 5.18
N ALA A 43 18.19 -12.30 6.13
CA ALA A 43 17.82 -12.85 7.47
C ALA A 43 16.31 -13.03 7.78
N LEU A 44 15.47 -13.29 6.76
CA LEU A 44 14.06 -13.52 6.91
C LEU A 44 13.88 -14.82 7.70
N ASP A 45 13.10 -14.78 8.75
CA ASP A 45 12.72 -15.96 9.52
C ASP A 45 11.94 -16.93 8.64
N LYS A 46 12.70 -17.81 7.93
CA LYS A 46 12.17 -18.79 6.97
C LYS A 46 11.08 -19.70 7.58
N LYS A 47 10.97 -19.75 8.90
CA LYS A 47 9.92 -20.52 9.59
C LYS A 47 8.56 -19.81 9.59
N ARG A 48 8.56 -18.49 9.45
CA ARG A 48 7.34 -17.66 9.46
C ARG A 48 7.00 -17.06 8.10
N ILE A 49 7.78 -17.36 7.06
CA ILE A 49 7.61 -16.83 5.72
C ILE A 49 7.36 -17.94 4.72
N LYS A 50 6.31 -17.77 3.92
CA LYS A 50 6.03 -18.55 2.72
C LYS A 50 6.16 -17.67 1.49
N ILE A 51 6.83 -18.13 0.45
CA ILE A 51 6.93 -17.42 -0.84
C ILE A 51 6.03 -18.13 -1.84
N ILE A 52 5.21 -17.37 -2.56
CA ILE A 52 4.36 -17.85 -3.66
C ILE A 52 4.63 -16.98 -4.88
N THR A 53 5.02 -17.62 -5.98
CA THR A 53 5.18 -16.93 -7.28
C THR A 53 3.83 -16.86 -7.99
N GLY A 54 3.47 -15.66 -8.49
CA GLY A 54 2.23 -15.45 -9.25
C GLY A 54 2.00 -13.98 -9.59
N ASP A 55 0.97 -13.75 -10.40
CA ASP A 55 0.57 -12.42 -10.85
C ASP A 55 -0.80 -12.03 -10.27
N CYS A 56 -0.90 -10.80 -9.73
CA CYS A 56 -2.14 -10.28 -9.15
C CYS A 56 -3.26 -10.06 -10.20
N THR A 57 -2.96 -10.08 -11.49
CA THR A 57 -3.95 -10.05 -12.57
C THR A 57 -4.50 -11.44 -12.90
N HIS A 58 -3.87 -12.51 -12.43
CA HIS A 58 -4.30 -13.89 -12.64
C HIS A 58 -5.19 -14.38 -11.51
N TYR A 59 -6.48 -14.34 -11.71
CA TYR A 59 -7.49 -14.65 -10.70
C TYR A 59 -7.28 -16.01 -10.01
N THR A 60 -7.02 -17.06 -10.77
CA THR A 60 -6.86 -18.42 -10.22
C THR A 60 -5.65 -18.53 -9.29
N GLU A 61 -4.52 -17.94 -9.69
CA GLU A 61 -3.29 -17.92 -8.88
C GLU A 61 -3.51 -17.15 -7.58
N LEU A 62 -4.17 -15.98 -7.69
CA LEU A 62 -4.44 -15.12 -6.55
C LEU A 62 -5.42 -15.76 -5.56
N VAL A 63 -6.51 -16.37 -6.04
CA VAL A 63 -7.46 -17.09 -5.17
C VAL A 63 -6.75 -18.21 -4.39
N ALA A 64 -5.89 -18.98 -5.05
CA ALA A 64 -5.13 -20.03 -4.37
C ALA A 64 -4.15 -19.47 -3.34
N ALA A 65 -3.50 -18.35 -3.63
CA ALA A 65 -2.57 -17.69 -2.71
C ALA A 65 -3.27 -17.07 -1.48
N LEU A 66 -4.52 -16.61 -1.65
CA LEU A 66 -5.32 -15.99 -0.60
C LEU A 66 -5.95 -17.01 0.37
N ALA A 67 -5.91 -18.30 0.04
CA ALA A 67 -6.44 -19.34 0.94
C ALA A 67 -5.76 -19.24 2.32
N ASP A 68 -6.57 -19.33 3.36
CA ASP A 68 -6.12 -19.30 4.76
C ASP A 68 -5.39 -18.01 5.21
N GLN A 69 -5.56 -16.90 4.51
CA GLN A 69 -5.04 -15.61 4.97
C GLN A 69 -6.07 -14.89 5.86
N ASP A 70 -5.60 -13.94 6.67
CA ASP A 70 -6.46 -13.09 7.53
C ASP A 70 -6.44 -11.64 7.06
N ILE A 71 -5.29 -11.16 6.55
CA ILE A 71 -5.08 -9.77 6.10
C ILE A 71 -4.36 -9.78 4.76
N VAL A 72 -4.83 -8.96 3.83
CA VAL A 72 -4.14 -8.67 2.57
C VAL A 72 -3.50 -7.29 2.64
N TYR A 73 -2.20 -7.23 2.47
CA TYR A 73 -1.46 -6.00 2.22
C TYR A 73 -1.05 -5.94 0.75
N ALA A 74 -1.58 -4.98 0.01
CA ALA A 74 -1.32 -4.79 -1.41
C ALA A 74 -0.38 -3.59 -1.63
N ASN A 75 0.85 -3.89 -2.03
CA ASN A 75 1.90 -2.95 -2.43
C ASN A 75 2.09 -3.03 -3.96
N LEU A 76 1.01 -2.79 -4.67
CA LEU A 76 0.90 -2.95 -6.11
C LEU A 76 1.09 -1.63 -6.84
N ALA A 77 1.56 -1.69 -8.07
CA ALA A 77 1.76 -0.53 -8.93
C ALA A 77 1.78 -0.96 -10.40
N GLY A 78 1.64 0.01 -11.28
CA GLY A 78 1.73 -0.20 -12.72
C GLY A 78 0.52 0.34 -13.47
N LYS A 79 0.57 0.21 -14.79
CA LYS A 79 -0.51 0.64 -15.69
C LYS A 79 -1.77 -0.21 -15.57
N ASP A 80 -1.62 -1.41 -15.03
CA ASP A 80 -2.65 -2.43 -14.82
C ASP A 80 -3.26 -2.40 -13.41
N ILE A 81 -3.03 -1.31 -12.65
CA ILE A 81 -3.46 -1.18 -11.25
C ILE A 81 -4.98 -1.35 -11.07
N GLU A 82 -5.77 -0.92 -12.04
CA GLU A 82 -7.23 -1.09 -12.06
C GLU A 82 -7.60 -2.57 -12.15
N THR A 83 -7.03 -3.30 -13.12
CA THR A 83 -7.22 -4.75 -13.27
C THR A 83 -6.75 -5.52 -12.04
N GLN A 84 -5.63 -5.09 -11.44
CA GLN A 84 -5.14 -5.67 -10.18
C GLN A 84 -6.15 -5.46 -9.05
N ALA A 85 -6.75 -4.27 -8.92
CA ALA A 85 -7.76 -3.99 -7.91
C ALA A 85 -9.03 -4.84 -8.10
N GLU A 86 -9.54 -4.95 -9.32
CA GLU A 86 -10.67 -5.81 -9.65
C GLU A 86 -10.41 -7.27 -9.25
N THR A 87 -9.24 -7.79 -9.65
CA THR A 87 -8.86 -9.17 -9.39
C THR A 87 -8.69 -9.44 -7.90
N VAL A 88 -8.04 -8.52 -7.17
CA VAL A 88 -7.86 -8.63 -5.70
C VAL A 88 -9.20 -8.61 -4.98
N VAL A 89 -10.08 -7.66 -5.29
CA VAL A 89 -11.41 -7.57 -4.67
C VAL A 89 -12.23 -8.84 -4.94
N LYS A 90 -12.24 -9.31 -6.19
CA LYS A 90 -12.94 -10.53 -6.59
C LYS A 90 -12.39 -11.78 -5.88
N ALA A 91 -11.06 -11.92 -5.80
CA ALA A 91 -10.39 -13.05 -5.18
C ALA A 91 -10.60 -13.06 -3.65
N MET A 92 -10.47 -11.91 -2.99
CA MET A 92 -10.75 -11.77 -1.56
C MET A 92 -12.19 -12.14 -1.22
N ARG A 93 -13.16 -11.66 -2.04
CA ARG A 93 -14.57 -12.02 -1.87
C ARG A 93 -14.79 -13.52 -1.99
N ALA A 94 -14.17 -14.18 -2.97
CA ALA A 94 -14.28 -15.64 -3.17
C ALA A 94 -13.74 -16.44 -1.96
N GLN A 95 -12.73 -15.92 -1.28
CA GLN A 95 -12.12 -16.53 -0.09
C GLN A 95 -12.77 -16.08 1.25
N GLY A 96 -13.79 -15.21 1.20
CA GLY A 96 -14.39 -14.67 2.40
C GLY A 96 -13.49 -13.71 3.19
N LEU A 97 -12.40 -13.26 2.59
CA LEU A 97 -11.46 -12.32 3.21
C LEU A 97 -12.04 -10.90 3.17
N ARG A 98 -11.81 -10.15 4.25
CA ARG A 98 -12.35 -8.79 4.38
C ARG A 98 -11.29 -7.73 4.52
N ARG A 99 -10.23 -7.95 5.30
CA ARG A 99 -9.24 -6.92 5.64
C ARG A 99 -8.24 -6.70 4.52
N LEU A 100 -8.29 -5.50 3.90
CA LEU A 100 -7.40 -5.05 2.84
C LEU A 100 -6.68 -3.76 3.28
N ILE A 101 -5.35 -3.74 3.19
CA ILE A 101 -4.51 -2.54 3.29
C ILE A 101 -3.91 -2.34 1.90
N TRP A 102 -4.18 -1.18 1.26
CA TRP A 102 -3.79 -0.91 -0.13
C TRP A 102 -2.99 0.37 -0.23
N ILE A 103 -1.81 0.29 -0.84
CA ILE A 103 -1.03 1.49 -1.17
C ILE A 103 -1.55 2.08 -2.47
N SER A 104 -2.01 3.31 -2.39
CA SER A 104 -2.45 4.14 -3.51
C SER A 104 -1.47 5.32 -3.70
N THR A 105 -1.94 6.47 -4.11
CA THR A 105 -1.16 7.70 -4.25
C THR A 105 -1.99 8.92 -3.87
N LEU A 106 -1.33 10.02 -3.52
CA LEU A 106 -2.00 11.31 -3.32
C LEU A 106 -2.56 11.83 -4.66
N GLY A 107 -3.58 12.67 -4.58
CA GLY A 107 -4.17 13.37 -5.73
C GLY A 107 -5.30 12.62 -6.44
N ILE A 108 -5.62 11.40 -6.03
CA ILE A 108 -6.68 10.58 -6.67
C ILE A 108 -8.11 11.11 -6.44
N TYR A 109 -8.28 12.07 -5.54
CA TYR A 109 -9.56 12.75 -5.25
C TYR A 109 -9.50 14.25 -5.50
N ASP A 110 -8.46 14.72 -6.18
CA ASP A 110 -8.15 16.15 -6.37
C ASP A 110 -7.95 16.91 -5.04
N GLU A 111 -7.48 16.21 -4.01
CA GLU A 111 -7.33 16.71 -2.65
C GLU A 111 -6.01 17.43 -2.39
N VAL A 112 -5.12 17.53 -3.38
CA VAL A 112 -3.84 18.24 -3.26
C VAL A 112 -3.99 19.66 -3.74
N PRO A 113 -3.93 20.69 -2.84
CA PRO A 113 -4.19 22.08 -3.20
C PRO A 113 -2.97 22.77 -3.82
N GLY A 114 -3.23 23.94 -4.44
CA GLY A 114 -2.24 24.93 -4.83
C GLY A 114 -1.24 24.44 -5.92
N GLU A 115 -0.06 25.06 -5.91
CA GLU A 115 1.01 24.78 -6.88
C GLU A 115 1.49 23.33 -6.80
N PHE A 116 1.56 22.75 -5.61
CA PHE A 116 1.91 21.35 -5.44
C PHE A 116 0.88 20.42 -6.10
N GLY A 117 -0.40 20.72 -5.98
CA GLY A 117 -1.45 19.95 -6.66
C GLY A 117 -1.32 20.00 -8.18
N GLN A 118 -1.05 21.19 -8.73
CA GLN A 118 -0.80 21.34 -10.17
C GLN A 118 0.42 20.53 -10.61
N TRP A 119 1.55 20.71 -9.92
CA TRP A 119 2.78 19.97 -10.21
C TRP A 119 2.58 18.45 -10.12
N ASN A 120 1.85 17.98 -9.10
CA ASN A 120 1.56 16.55 -8.92
C ASN A 120 0.74 15.99 -10.10
N ARG A 121 -0.28 16.71 -10.56
CA ARG A 121 -1.07 16.32 -11.75
C ARG A 121 -0.21 16.26 -13.01
N ASP A 122 0.64 17.26 -13.23
CA ASP A 122 1.53 17.33 -14.38
C ASP A 122 2.52 16.18 -14.41
N MET A 123 3.03 15.79 -13.23
CA MET A 123 4.00 14.70 -13.10
C MET A 123 3.39 13.31 -13.21
N LEU A 124 2.21 13.09 -12.67
CA LEU A 124 1.58 11.77 -12.62
C LEU A 124 0.68 11.50 -13.84
N GLY A 125 0.09 12.54 -14.44
CA GLY A 125 -0.73 12.39 -15.65
C GLY A 125 -1.76 11.26 -15.54
N GLY A 126 -1.82 10.41 -16.55
CA GLY A 126 -2.75 9.28 -16.63
C GLY A 126 -2.62 8.23 -15.50
N TYR A 127 -1.56 8.28 -14.68
CA TYR A 127 -1.47 7.44 -13.48
C TYR A 127 -2.58 7.78 -12.47
N LEU A 128 -2.92 9.06 -12.30
CA LEU A 128 -3.96 9.48 -11.35
C LEU A 128 -5.32 8.88 -11.72
N GLU A 129 -5.65 8.84 -13.00
CA GLU A 129 -6.91 8.26 -13.48
C GLU A 129 -7.00 6.76 -13.15
N ALA A 130 -5.94 5.98 -13.46
CA ALA A 130 -5.89 4.56 -13.18
C ALA A 130 -5.95 4.26 -11.67
N TYR A 131 -5.22 5.03 -10.86
CA TYR A 131 -5.24 4.86 -9.40
C TYR A 131 -6.56 5.32 -8.77
N SER A 132 -7.21 6.33 -9.33
CA SER A 132 -8.55 6.76 -8.91
C SER A 132 -9.59 5.68 -9.22
N ALA A 133 -9.53 5.07 -10.41
CA ALA A 133 -10.41 3.95 -10.78
C ALA A 133 -10.19 2.74 -9.86
N ALA A 134 -8.95 2.37 -9.58
CA ALA A 134 -8.63 1.30 -8.65
C ALA A 134 -9.15 1.59 -7.22
N ALA A 135 -9.01 2.83 -6.75
CA ALA A 135 -9.56 3.25 -5.46
C ALA A 135 -11.09 3.15 -5.43
N ALA A 136 -11.77 3.58 -6.49
CA ALA A 136 -13.22 3.49 -6.60
C ALA A 136 -13.72 2.04 -6.54
N ILE A 137 -13.05 1.10 -7.23
CA ILE A 137 -13.37 -0.35 -7.16
C ILE A 137 -13.29 -0.85 -5.73
N ILE A 138 -12.23 -0.50 -5.00
CA ILE A 138 -12.03 -0.91 -3.61
C ILE A 138 -13.08 -0.28 -2.70
N GLU A 139 -13.37 1.02 -2.85
CA GLU A 139 -14.34 1.75 -2.03
C GLU A 139 -15.78 1.24 -2.21
N HIS A 140 -16.15 0.82 -3.42
CA HIS A 140 -17.47 0.23 -3.70
C HIS A 140 -17.57 -1.25 -3.27
N SER A 141 -16.47 -1.87 -2.83
CA SER A 141 -16.48 -3.25 -2.37
C SER A 141 -17.06 -3.39 -0.96
N VAL A 142 -17.30 -4.65 -0.55
CA VAL A 142 -17.72 -5.00 0.82
C VAL A 142 -16.53 -5.18 1.76
N LEU A 143 -15.31 -4.88 1.31
CA LEU A 143 -14.09 -5.12 2.08
C LEU A 143 -13.94 -4.11 3.23
N ASP A 144 -13.25 -4.54 4.26
CA ASP A 144 -12.78 -3.71 5.37
C ASP A 144 -11.41 -3.11 4.96
N TYR A 145 -11.46 -2.22 3.97
CA TYR A 145 -10.27 -1.63 3.37
C TYR A 145 -9.70 -0.47 4.17
N THR A 146 -8.38 -0.26 4.03
CA THR A 146 -7.70 1.02 4.25
C THR A 146 -6.91 1.36 2.99
N LEU A 147 -7.27 2.45 2.31
CA LEU A 147 -6.49 3.01 1.22
C LEU A 147 -5.49 4.00 1.81
N ILE A 148 -4.20 3.79 1.59
CA ILE A 148 -3.13 4.69 2.03
C ILE A 148 -2.68 5.50 0.81
N ARG A 149 -2.73 6.83 0.90
CA ARG A 149 -2.31 7.78 -0.14
C ARG A 149 -1.02 8.48 0.29
N PRO A 150 0.16 7.91 0.01
CA PRO A 150 1.41 8.55 0.38
C PRO A 150 1.63 9.83 -0.42
N ALA A 151 2.23 10.84 0.22
CA ALA A 151 2.96 11.91 -0.45
C ALA A 151 4.15 11.35 -1.23
N TRP A 152 4.91 12.22 -1.90
CA TRP A 152 6.07 11.79 -2.68
C TRP A 152 7.10 11.07 -1.80
N LEU A 153 7.43 9.85 -2.22
CA LEU A 153 8.22 8.92 -1.41
C LEU A 153 9.72 9.23 -1.46
N GLN A 154 10.37 9.17 -0.31
CA GLN A 154 11.82 9.30 -0.15
C GLN A 154 12.39 8.17 0.71
N ASP A 155 13.73 8.01 0.70
CA ASP A 155 14.42 6.89 1.36
C ASP A 155 15.11 7.30 2.68
N LYS A 156 14.67 8.38 3.34
CA LYS A 156 15.18 8.75 4.66
C LYS A 156 14.85 7.68 5.69
N ASP A 157 15.82 7.39 6.55
CA ASP A 157 15.67 6.44 7.64
C ASP A 157 14.98 7.11 8.85
N GLU A 158 13.70 7.42 8.69
CA GLU A 158 12.88 8.07 9.72
C GLU A 158 11.44 7.52 9.73
N VAL A 159 10.84 7.53 10.92
CA VAL A 159 9.40 7.35 11.11
C VAL A 159 8.85 8.66 11.65
N ASN A 160 8.37 9.51 10.75
CA ASN A 160 7.80 10.81 11.07
C ASN A 160 6.71 11.11 10.04
N TYR A 161 5.45 11.06 10.47
CA TYR A 161 4.31 11.26 9.60
C TYR A 161 3.09 11.80 10.32
N GLU A 162 2.21 12.44 9.58
CA GLU A 162 0.85 12.77 9.99
C GLU A 162 -0.16 12.13 9.02
N ILE A 163 -1.40 12.01 9.49
CA ILE A 163 -2.50 11.44 8.71
C ILE A 163 -3.48 12.55 8.33
N THR A 164 -3.93 12.50 7.08
CA THR A 164 -4.96 13.38 6.53
C THR A 164 -6.16 12.54 6.11
N SER A 165 -7.37 12.93 6.46
CA SER A 165 -8.57 12.22 6.01
C SER A 165 -8.84 12.45 4.52
N LYS A 166 -9.75 11.65 3.93
CA LYS A 166 -10.15 11.81 2.52
C LYS A 166 -10.74 13.21 2.21
N LYS A 167 -11.39 13.82 3.21
CA LYS A 167 -12.12 15.09 3.05
C LYS A 167 -11.28 16.32 3.34
N GLU A 168 -10.10 16.15 3.89
CA GLU A 168 -9.18 17.24 4.22
C GLU A 168 -8.20 17.49 3.07
N PRO A 169 -7.84 18.76 2.81
CA PRO A 169 -6.75 19.07 1.90
C PRO A 169 -5.46 18.35 2.34
N PHE A 170 -4.72 17.82 1.38
CA PHE A 170 -3.43 17.17 1.64
C PHE A 170 -2.42 18.22 2.14
N LYS A 171 -1.62 17.91 3.17
CA LYS A 171 -0.80 18.92 3.88
C LYS A 171 0.63 18.96 3.41
N GLY A 172 1.33 17.81 3.40
CA GLY A 172 2.75 17.73 3.11
C GLY A 172 3.06 17.31 1.68
N THR A 173 4.31 17.52 1.27
CA THR A 173 4.76 17.22 -0.10
C THR A 173 5.48 15.89 -0.21
N GLU A 174 6.02 15.35 0.89
CA GLU A 174 6.85 14.16 0.88
C GLU A 174 6.67 13.30 2.14
N VAL A 175 7.08 12.03 2.06
CA VAL A 175 7.09 11.10 3.20
C VAL A 175 8.15 10.01 2.98
N SER A 176 8.77 9.52 4.06
CA SER A 176 9.69 8.40 3.95
C SER A 176 8.93 7.08 3.73
N ARG A 177 9.49 6.19 2.90
CA ARG A 177 8.95 4.82 2.75
C ARG A 177 8.90 4.08 4.09
N LYS A 178 9.82 4.38 5.00
CA LYS A 178 9.84 3.80 6.35
C LYS A 178 8.65 4.27 7.20
N SER A 179 8.22 5.53 7.08
CA SER A 179 6.99 6.03 7.72
C SER A 179 5.74 5.30 7.20
N VAL A 180 5.65 5.12 5.87
CA VAL A 180 4.54 4.36 5.27
C VAL A 180 4.55 2.90 5.75
N ALA A 181 5.74 2.28 5.80
CA ALA A 181 5.88 0.91 6.30
C ALA A 181 5.47 0.78 7.78
N ALA A 182 5.83 1.74 8.61
CA ALA A 182 5.43 1.77 10.02
C ALA A 182 3.90 1.88 10.18
N LEU A 183 3.25 2.72 9.35
CA LEU A 183 1.78 2.79 9.32
C LEU A 183 1.17 1.44 8.92
N VAL A 184 1.66 0.79 7.86
CA VAL A 184 1.16 -0.54 7.46
C VAL A 184 1.33 -1.55 8.60
N ALA A 185 2.49 -1.57 9.27
CA ALA A 185 2.74 -2.46 10.40
C ALA A 185 1.76 -2.20 11.57
N SER A 186 1.43 -0.94 11.86
CA SER A 186 0.44 -0.58 12.88
C SER A 186 -0.98 -1.04 12.52
N LEU A 187 -1.38 -0.97 11.25
CA LEU A 187 -2.67 -1.45 10.76
C LEU A 187 -2.78 -2.98 10.79
N VAL A 188 -1.67 -3.70 10.71
CA VAL A 188 -1.65 -5.15 10.92
C VAL A 188 -1.73 -5.49 12.42
N ALA A 189 -1.09 -4.68 13.27
CA ALA A 189 -1.19 -4.84 14.72
C ALA A 189 -2.63 -4.61 15.21
N ASP A 190 -3.27 -3.53 14.74
CA ASP A 190 -4.69 -3.24 14.97
C ASP A 190 -5.48 -3.24 13.65
N PRO A 191 -6.04 -4.37 13.23
CA PRO A 191 -6.79 -4.47 11.98
C PRO A 191 -8.13 -3.69 11.97
N THR A 192 -8.56 -3.17 13.09
CA THR A 192 -9.80 -2.38 13.20
C THR A 192 -9.60 -0.91 12.93
N ALA A 193 -8.35 -0.44 12.94
CA ALA A 193 -8.02 0.95 12.66
C ALA A 193 -8.27 1.31 11.18
N TYR A 194 -8.83 2.49 10.96
CA TYR A 194 -9.10 3.09 9.64
C TYR A 194 -9.87 2.18 8.66
N VAL A 195 -10.75 1.31 9.18
CA VAL A 195 -11.61 0.46 8.36
C VAL A 195 -12.55 1.32 7.50
N ARG A 196 -12.61 0.99 6.19
CA ARG A 196 -13.37 1.70 5.16
C ARG A 196 -13.00 3.18 5.03
N GLN A 197 -11.72 3.48 5.21
CA GLN A 197 -11.18 4.83 5.09
C GLN A 197 -10.07 4.90 4.02
N SER A 198 -10.01 6.07 3.39
CA SER A 198 -8.88 6.49 2.56
C SER A 198 -8.14 7.59 3.30
N ILE A 199 -6.89 7.34 3.65
CA ILE A 199 -6.06 8.23 4.45
C ILE A 199 -4.83 8.68 3.67
N GLY A 200 -4.53 9.97 3.73
CA GLY A 200 -3.27 10.54 3.29
C GLY A 200 -2.19 10.33 4.35
N ILE A 201 -0.95 10.19 3.92
CA ILE A 201 0.21 10.13 4.81
C ILE A 201 1.32 11.01 4.24
N ASP A 202 1.76 11.98 5.01
CA ASP A 202 2.84 12.91 4.68
C ASP A 202 3.72 13.21 5.89
N LYS A 203 4.87 13.84 5.64
CA LYS A 203 5.76 14.31 6.69
C LYS A 203 5.32 15.70 7.15
N PRO A 204 5.09 15.91 8.46
CA PRO A 204 4.73 17.22 9.01
C PRO A 204 5.73 18.31 8.63
N GLY A 205 5.21 19.50 8.32
CA GLY A 205 6.02 20.68 8.04
C GLY A 205 6.71 20.68 6.67
N THR A 206 6.39 19.73 5.77
CA THR A 206 6.87 19.76 4.38
C THR A 206 5.87 20.52 3.53
N THR A 207 6.27 21.70 3.06
CA THR A 207 5.45 22.60 2.24
C THR A 207 6.21 23.04 0.99
N GLY A 208 5.51 23.51 -0.02
CA GLY A 208 6.11 24.03 -1.24
C GLY A 208 5.38 23.58 -2.50
N ALA A 209 5.86 24.03 -3.66
CA ALA A 209 5.31 23.67 -4.96
C ALA A 209 5.67 22.25 -5.41
N ARG A 210 6.60 21.58 -4.73
CA ARG A 210 7.08 20.23 -5.01
C ARG A 210 7.89 19.69 -3.82
N PRO A 211 8.19 18.37 -3.77
CA PRO A 211 9.06 17.80 -2.73
C PRO A 211 10.44 18.45 -2.72
N LEU A 212 11.02 18.71 -1.55
CA LEU A 212 12.31 19.40 -1.41
C LEU A 212 13.45 18.67 -2.15
N TRP A 213 13.45 17.35 -2.14
CA TRP A 213 14.46 16.54 -2.83
C TRP A 213 14.31 16.53 -4.36
N TYR A 214 13.15 16.94 -4.87
CA TYR A 214 12.89 17.07 -6.32
C TYR A 214 13.37 18.42 -6.87
N ALA A 215 13.80 19.33 -6.03
CA ALA A 215 14.31 20.65 -6.42
C ALA A 215 15.71 20.51 -7.04
N LYS A 216 15.76 20.30 -8.38
CA LYS A 216 16.94 20.53 -9.21
C LYS A 216 16.60 21.44 -10.37
#